data_e243257e040cd7468bb20a0b4169e759
#
_entry.id   e243257e040cd7468bb20a0b4169e759
#
_cell.length_a   1.000
_cell.length_b   1.000
_cell.length_c   1.000
_cell.angle_alpha   90.00
_cell.angle_beta   90.00
_cell.angle_gamma   90.00
#
_symmetry.space_group_name_H-M   'P 1'
#
loop_
_entity.id
_entity.type
_entity.pdbx_description
1 polymer ?
#
loop_
_entity_poly.entity_id
_entity_poly.type
_entity_poly.pdbx_seq_one_letter_code
_entity_poly.pdbx_strand_id
1 'polypeptide(L)'
;MKMVSWNVNGIRACMTKGFMDFFQEIDADIFCIQETKMQPGQLDIVTPGYYQYMNSADKKGYSGTMVFTKEKPIAVTYDLGIDEHDHEGRVITCEYENFYLVCVYTPNSKDGLLRLDYRMQWEDDFRAYLNALKEKKSVIVCGDLNVAHKEIDLKNPKTNRRNAGFTDEERAKMTTLQQSGFIDSFRYLYPEQEGIYSWWSYRFKAREKNAGWRIDYFLVSEDAI
;
A
#
# COMPACT_ATOMS: atom_id res chain seq x y z
N MET A 1 6.43 -16.99 -7.65
CA MET A 1 6.89 -15.91 -6.76
C MET A 1 5.79 -15.57 -5.77
N LYS A 2 6.12 -15.46 -4.50
CA LYS A 2 5.18 -15.14 -3.44
C LYS A 2 5.48 -13.74 -2.91
N MET A 3 4.46 -12.88 -2.90
CA MET A 3 4.56 -11.51 -2.39
C MET A 3 3.54 -11.29 -1.29
N VAL A 4 3.91 -10.52 -0.27
CA VAL A 4 3.03 -10.12 0.83
C VAL A 4 3.06 -8.60 0.96
N SER A 5 1.91 -8.02 1.24
CA SER A 5 1.78 -6.60 1.57
C SER A 5 0.96 -6.48 2.85
N TRP A 6 1.45 -5.70 3.83
CA TRP A 6 0.82 -5.60 5.15
C TRP A 6 1.05 -4.22 5.75
N ASN A 7 -0.04 -3.50 6.04
CA ASN A 7 0.04 -2.32 6.88
C ASN A 7 0.11 -2.76 8.33
N VAL A 8 1.28 -2.58 8.94
CA VAL A 8 1.56 -3.10 10.30
C VAL A 8 1.16 -2.14 11.41
N ASN A 9 0.75 -0.93 11.07
CA ASN A 9 0.34 0.09 12.04
C ASN A 9 1.36 0.23 13.20
N GLY A 10 2.62 0.40 12.83
CA GLY A 10 3.75 0.46 13.75
C GLY A 10 4.47 -0.87 13.85
N ILE A 11 5.65 -0.98 13.23
CA ILE A 11 6.41 -2.25 13.20
C ILE A 11 6.90 -2.64 14.59
N ARG A 12 7.27 -1.67 15.43
CA ARG A 12 7.76 -1.98 16.79
C ARG A 12 6.70 -2.68 17.63
N ALA A 13 5.46 -2.20 17.57
CA ALA A 13 4.34 -2.85 18.26
C ALA A 13 4.00 -4.21 17.60
N CYS A 14 4.03 -4.28 16.29
CA CYS A 14 3.73 -5.51 15.55
C CYS A 14 4.75 -6.62 15.87
N MET A 15 6.02 -6.28 16.09
CA MET A 15 7.06 -7.22 16.50
C MET A 15 6.70 -7.94 17.79
N THR A 16 6.09 -7.25 18.76
CA THR A 16 5.66 -7.84 20.01
C THR A 16 4.43 -8.74 19.88
N LYS A 17 3.75 -8.67 18.74
CA LYS A 17 2.52 -9.43 18.47
C LYS A 17 2.71 -10.55 17.45
N GLY A 18 3.95 -10.96 17.22
CA GLY A 18 4.24 -12.13 16.39
C GLY A 18 4.59 -11.83 14.93
N PHE A 19 5.02 -10.61 14.59
CA PHE A 19 5.42 -10.30 13.21
C PHE A 19 6.45 -11.29 12.66
N MET A 20 7.51 -11.59 13.43
CA MET A 20 8.58 -12.47 12.93
C MET A 20 8.11 -13.91 12.73
N ASP A 21 7.21 -14.40 13.57
CA ASP A 21 6.65 -15.75 13.38
C ASP A 21 5.90 -15.86 12.06
N PHE A 22 5.05 -14.87 11.77
CA PHE A 22 4.33 -14.81 10.50
C PHE A 22 5.28 -14.63 9.32
N PHE A 23 6.25 -13.71 9.45
CA PHE A 23 7.24 -13.43 8.41
C PHE A 23 8.00 -14.71 8.00
N GLN A 24 8.46 -15.47 8.99
CA GLN A 24 9.20 -16.70 8.76
C GLN A 24 8.33 -17.80 8.17
N GLU A 25 7.11 -17.96 8.71
CA GLU A 25 6.18 -18.99 8.25
C GLU A 25 5.76 -18.82 6.80
N ILE A 26 5.43 -17.58 6.40
CA ILE A 26 4.98 -17.29 5.04
C ILE A 26 6.10 -17.42 4.02
N ASP A 27 7.34 -17.19 4.43
CA ASP A 27 8.55 -17.34 3.58
C ASP A 27 8.37 -16.69 2.20
N ALA A 28 7.94 -15.43 2.17
CA ALA A 28 7.70 -14.72 0.93
C ALA A 28 9.00 -14.38 0.19
N ASP A 29 8.93 -14.31 -1.13
CA ASP A 29 10.06 -13.81 -1.93
C ASP A 29 10.22 -12.29 -1.75
N ILE A 30 9.11 -11.57 -1.68
CA ILE A 30 9.08 -10.13 -1.41
C ILE A 30 8.01 -9.86 -0.35
N PHE A 31 8.38 -9.17 0.72
CA PHE A 31 7.48 -8.82 1.81
C PHE A 31 7.52 -7.31 2.01
N CYS A 32 6.39 -6.64 1.77
CA CYS A 32 6.25 -5.19 1.86
C CYS A 32 5.40 -4.81 3.06
N ILE A 33 5.85 -3.82 3.82
CA ILE A 33 5.07 -3.29 4.94
C ILE A 33 4.88 -1.79 4.79
N GLN A 34 3.75 -1.31 5.30
CA GLN A 34 3.39 0.09 5.30
C GLN A 34 3.12 0.53 6.73
N GLU A 35 3.23 1.83 6.94
CA GLU A 35 3.01 2.46 8.24
C GLU A 35 3.92 1.87 9.32
N THR A 36 5.23 1.86 9.03
CA THR A 36 6.24 1.35 9.97
C THR A 36 6.32 2.20 11.24
N LYS A 37 6.05 3.50 11.14
CA LYS A 37 6.18 4.49 12.22
C LYS A 37 7.55 4.43 12.88
N MET A 38 8.58 4.08 12.12
CA MET A 38 9.92 3.83 12.61
C MET A 38 10.95 4.70 11.91
N GLN A 39 11.94 5.15 12.67
CA GLN A 39 13.13 5.82 12.14
C GLN A 39 14.30 4.84 12.08
N PRO A 40 15.30 5.11 11.22
CA PRO A 40 16.51 4.29 11.18
C PRO A 40 17.16 4.17 12.56
N GLY A 41 17.56 2.94 12.91
CA GLY A 41 18.24 2.66 14.17
C GLY A 41 17.35 2.44 15.39
N GLN A 42 16.03 2.60 15.26
CA GLN A 42 15.10 2.39 16.40
C GLN A 42 14.82 0.91 16.69
N LEU A 43 14.99 0.06 15.71
CA LEU A 43 14.75 -1.38 15.84
C LEU A 43 15.66 -2.11 14.87
N ASP A 44 16.28 -3.19 15.34
CA ASP A 44 17.06 -4.07 14.48
C ASP A 44 16.19 -5.28 14.10
N ILE A 45 15.83 -5.36 12.83
CA ILE A 45 15.02 -6.47 12.30
C ILE A 45 15.97 -7.41 11.54
N VAL A 46 16.14 -8.61 12.10
CA VAL A 46 17.07 -9.59 11.54
C VAL A 46 16.31 -10.58 10.67
N THR A 47 16.56 -10.54 9.36
CA THR A 47 15.91 -11.42 8.37
C THR A 47 16.97 -12.06 7.47
N PRO A 48 17.65 -13.14 7.94
CA PRO A 48 18.66 -13.81 7.13
C PRO A 48 18.11 -14.24 5.78
N GLY A 49 18.87 -13.97 4.71
CA GLY A 49 18.46 -14.30 3.35
C GLY A 49 17.63 -13.22 2.66
N TYR A 50 17.39 -12.09 3.32
CA TYR A 50 16.67 -10.95 2.75
C TYR A 50 17.53 -9.70 2.71
N TYR A 51 17.38 -8.93 1.63
CA TYR A 51 17.81 -7.53 1.56
C TYR A 51 16.68 -6.67 2.11
N GLN A 52 17.02 -5.62 2.83
CA GLN A 52 16.06 -4.72 3.47
C GLN A 52 16.22 -3.29 2.95
N TYR A 53 15.10 -2.65 2.63
CA TYR A 53 15.05 -1.26 2.18
C TYR A 53 13.96 -0.53 2.95
N MET A 54 14.30 0.58 3.58
CA MET A 54 13.39 1.33 4.44
C MET A 54 13.30 2.78 4.00
N ASN A 55 12.10 3.32 3.99
CA ASN A 55 11.82 4.73 3.76
C ASN A 55 11.02 5.28 4.93
N SER A 56 11.58 6.24 5.65
CA SER A 56 10.98 6.82 6.84
C SER A 56 10.50 8.24 6.57
N ALA A 57 9.41 8.65 7.26
CA ALA A 57 8.98 10.04 7.25
C ALA A 57 9.96 10.91 8.04
N ASP A 58 10.04 12.19 7.71
CA ASP A 58 10.77 13.16 8.50
C ASP A 58 10.17 13.28 9.90
N LYS A 59 8.85 13.22 9.99
CA LYS A 59 8.13 13.24 11.26
C LYS A 59 8.25 11.87 11.95
N LYS A 60 8.74 11.88 13.18
CA LYS A 60 8.88 10.66 13.98
C LYS A 60 7.52 10.04 14.33
N GLY A 61 7.47 8.71 14.34
CA GLY A 61 6.26 7.98 14.71
C GLY A 61 5.11 8.07 13.71
N TYR A 62 5.42 8.35 12.43
CA TYR A 62 4.43 8.62 11.40
C TYR A 62 4.81 7.94 10.09
N SER A 63 3.82 7.35 9.39
CA SER A 63 4.00 6.79 8.05
C SER A 63 5.15 5.78 7.94
N GLY A 64 5.86 5.77 6.81
CA GLY A 64 7.00 4.88 6.58
C GLY A 64 6.64 3.60 5.85
N THR A 65 7.56 3.15 5.00
CA THR A 65 7.43 1.89 4.25
C THR A 65 8.72 1.09 4.35
N MET A 66 8.63 -0.23 4.13
CA MET A 66 9.80 -1.10 4.14
C MET A 66 9.57 -2.29 3.23
N VAL A 67 10.63 -2.74 2.56
CA VAL A 67 10.61 -3.90 1.66
C VAL A 67 11.69 -4.88 2.10
N PHE A 68 11.31 -6.15 2.24
CA PHE A 68 12.21 -7.29 2.42
C PHE A 68 12.16 -8.13 1.15
N THR A 69 13.29 -8.44 0.56
CA THR A 69 13.35 -9.16 -0.71
C THR A 69 14.51 -10.16 -0.73
N LYS A 70 14.23 -11.39 -1.17
CA LYS A 70 15.26 -12.43 -1.29
C LYS A 70 16.23 -12.14 -2.44
N GLU A 71 15.70 -11.64 -3.55
CA GLU A 71 16.52 -11.27 -4.71
C GLU A 71 16.94 -9.79 -4.57
N LYS A 72 18.23 -9.54 -4.81
CA LYS A 72 18.74 -8.17 -4.78
C LYS A 72 18.20 -7.39 -5.98
N PRO A 73 17.50 -6.27 -5.77
CA PRO A 73 17.06 -5.43 -6.88
C PRO A 73 18.23 -4.86 -7.68
N ILE A 74 18.02 -4.61 -8.97
CA ILE A 74 18.98 -3.90 -9.83
C ILE A 74 19.18 -2.48 -9.30
N ALA A 75 18.07 -1.83 -8.90
CA ALA A 75 18.09 -0.48 -8.33
C ALA A 75 16.91 -0.32 -7.37
N VAL A 76 17.08 0.54 -6.38
CA VAL A 76 16.01 0.92 -5.44
C VAL A 76 15.89 2.44 -5.45
N THR A 77 14.66 2.91 -5.63
CA THR A 77 14.34 4.34 -5.64
C THR A 77 13.33 4.61 -4.53
N TYR A 78 13.52 5.75 -3.86
CA TYR A 78 12.64 6.17 -2.77
C TYR A 78 11.83 7.38 -3.21
N ASP A 79 10.53 7.37 -2.89
CA ASP A 79 9.61 8.46 -3.16
C ASP A 79 9.35 8.70 -4.66
N LEU A 80 8.84 9.87 -5.02
CA LEU A 80 8.41 10.20 -6.37
C LEU A 80 9.33 11.15 -7.13
N GLY A 81 10.30 11.75 -6.44
CA GLY A 81 11.13 12.80 -7.01
C GLY A 81 10.44 14.17 -7.01
N ILE A 82 9.45 14.36 -6.13
CA ILE A 82 8.69 15.61 -6.00
C ILE A 82 8.75 16.04 -4.54
N ASP A 83 9.38 17.18 -4.29
CA ASP A 83 9.68 17.64 -2.93
C ASP A 83 8.45 17.72 -2.04
N GLU A 84 7.32 18.17 -2.57
CA GLU A 84 6.06 18.26 -1.83
C GLU A 84 5.61 16.92 -1.23
N HIS A 85 5.96 15.79 -1.87
CA HIS A 85 5.54 14.45 -1.46
C HIS A 85 6.64 13.65 -0.73
N ASP A 86 7.90 14.05 -0.87
CA ASP A 86 9.04 13.18 -0.57
C ASP A 86 9.55 13.29 0.87
N HIS A 87 8.66 13.62 1.83
CA HIS A 87 9.00 13.77 3.25
C HIS A 87 8.24 12.81 4.19
N GLU A 88 7.42 11.93 3.63
CA GLU A 88 6.56 11.08 4.45
C GLU A 88 6.87 9.58 4.33
N GLY A 89 7.92 9.19 3.61
CA GLY A 89 8.35 7.79 3.55
C GLY A 89 7.33 6.84 2.93
N ARG A 90 6.62 7.26 1.86
CA ARG A 90 5.44 6.55 1.36
C ARG A 90 5.70 5.57 0.25
N VAL A 91 6.82 5.68 -0.48
CA VAL A 91 7.03 4.90 -1.69
C VAL A 91 8.44 4.33 -1.72
N ILE A 92 8.55 3.03 -2.00
CA ILE A 92 9.81 2.36 -2.34
C ILE A 92 9.58 1.63 -3.66
N THR A 93 10.46 1.88 -4.64
CA THR A 93 10.43 1.19 -5.93
C THR A 93 11.67 0.30 -6.05
N CYS A 94 11.46 -1.00 -6.21
CA CYS A 94 12.51 -1.97 -6.48
C CYS A 94 12.46 -2.38 -7.94
N GLU A 95 13.56 -2.19 -8.66
CA GLU A 95 13.69 -2.63 -10.05
C GLU A 95 14.28 -4.02 -10.11
N TYR A 96 13.57 -4.94 -10.75
CA TYR A 96 14.07 -6.27 -11.10
C TYR A 96 14.23 -6.39 -12.60
N GLU A 97 14.76 -7.51 -13.09
CA GLU A 97 15.02 -7.68 -14.51
C GLU A 97 13.76 -7.47 -15.38
N ASN A 98 12.63 -8.05 -14.96
CA ASN A 98 11.42 -8.08 -15.77
C ASN A 98 10.27 -7.22 -15.26
N PHE A 99 10.41 -6.59 -14.09
CA PHE A 99 9.34 -5.78 -13.51
C PHE A 99 9.87 -4.80 -12.48
N TYR A 100 9.05 -3.78 -12.20
CA TYR A 100 9.20 -2.93 -11.02
C TYR A 100 8.21 -3.37 -9.95
N LEU A 101 8.65 -3.42 -8.70
CA LEU A 101 7.77 -3.53 -7.55
C LEU A 101 7.70 -2.17 -6.87
N VAL A 102 6.49 -1.64 -6.67
CA VAL A 102 6.25 -0.38 -5.97
C VAL A 102 5.47 -0.69 -4.70
N CYS A 103 6.10 -0.47 -3.55
CA CYS A 103 5.45 -0.54 -2.24
C CYS A 103 4.99 0.87 -1.88
N VAL A 104 3.71 1.03 -1.58
CA VAL A 104 3.13 2.36 -1.34
C VAL A 104 2.23 2.39 -0.12
N TYR A 105 2.31 3.50 0.60
CA TYR A 105 1.36 3.88 1.64
C TYR A 105 0.75 5.23 1.25
N THR A 106 -0.43 5.20 0.65
CA THR A 106 -1.14 6.39 0.15
C THR A 106 -1.56 7.29 1.31
N PRO A 107 -1.43 8.63 1.18
CA PRO A 107 -1.88 9.55 2.23
C PRO A 107 -3.36 9.36 2.55
N ASN A 108 -3.70 9.28 3.83
CA ASN A 108 -5.08 9.30 4.30
C ASN A 108 -5.64 10.73 4.16
N SER A 109 -6.89 10.86 3.70
CA SER A 109 -7.55 12.17 3.57
C SER A 109 -7.93 12.78 4.92
N LYS A 110 -7.87 12.00 6.01
CA LYS A 110 -8.12 12.38 7.40
C LYS A 110 -9.59 12.68 7.70
N ASP A 111 -9.92 12.67 8.97
CA ASP A 111 -11.26 13.05 9.46
C ASP A 111 -11.57 14.48 9.04
N GLY A 112 -12.81 14.71 8.63
CA GLY A 112 -13.22 16.01 8.10
C GLY A 112 -12.64 16.31 6.73
N LEU A 113 -11.97 15.31 6.08
CA LEU A 113 -11.36 15.42 4.76
C LEU A 113 -10.31 16.54 4.69
N LEU A 114 -9.59 16.78 5.79
CA LEU A 114 -8.61 17.85 5.91
C LEU A 114 -7.46 17.76 4.88
N ARG A 115 -7.13 16.57 4.41
CA ARG A 115 -6.07 16.36 3.42
C ARG A 115 -6.59 15.85 2.07
N LEU A 116 -7.89 15.98 1.80
CA LEU A 116 -8.44 15.47 0.54
C LEU A 116 -7.83 16.16 -0.67
N ASP A 117 -7.72 17.49 -0.66
CA ASP A 117 -7.15 18.24 -1.78
C ASP A 117 -5.69 17.84 -2.04
N TYR A 118 -4.89 17.74 -0.97
CA TYR A 118 -3.52 17.26 -1.09
C TYR A 118 -3.48 15.85 -1.68
N ARG A 119 -4.34 14.96 -1.21
CA ARG A 119 -4.40 13.59 -1.71
C ARG A 119 -4.75 13.53 -3.20
N MET A 120 -5.63 14.39 -3.66
CA MET A 120 -5.98 14.42 -5.09
C MET A 120 -4.77 14.76 -5.95
N GLN A 121 -3.95 15.72 -5.52
CA GLN A 121 -2.69 16.03 -6.20
C GLN A 121 -1.70 14.87 -6.11
N TRP A 122 -1.57 14.26 -4.94
CA TRP A 122 -0.69 13.12 -4.74
C TRP A 122 -1.08 11.95 -5.67
N GLU A 123 -2.37 11.68 -5.80
CA GLU A 123 -2.87 10.61 -6.68
C GLU A 123 -2.49 10.86 -8.14
N ASP A 124 -2.62 12.08 -8.62
CA ASP A 124 -2.25 12.44 -10.00
C ASP A 124 -0.74 12.26 -10.23
N ASP A 125 0.07 12.70 -9.28
CA ASP A 125 1.51 12.58 -9.38
C ASP A 125 1.98 11.12 -9.27
N PHE A 126 1.36 10.35 -8.39
CA PHE A 126 1.65 8.91 -8.26
C PHE A 126 1.29 8.16 -9.54
N ARG A 127 0.14 8.43 -10.12
CA ARG A 127 -0.28 7.82 -11.40
C ARG A 127 0.72 8.15 -12.51
N ALA A 128 1.16 9.40 -12.61
CA ALA A 128 2.17 9.81 -13.59
C ALA A 128 3.48 9.05 -13.39
N TYR A 129 3.91 8.90 -12.12
CA TYR A 129 5.10 8.14 -11.76
C TYR A 129 4.99 6.68 -12.21
N LEU A 130 3.88 6.02 -11.87
CA LEU A 130 3.65 4.62 -12.25
C LEU A 130 3.61 4.42 -13.77
N ASN A 131 2.98 5.33 -14.48
CA ASN A 131 2.89 5.25 -15.94
C ASN A 131 4.25 5.43 -16.61
N ALA A 132 5.12 6.25 -16.05
CA ALA A 132 6.50 6.38 -16.54
C ALA A 132 7.29 5.07 -16.36
N LEU A 133 7.14 4.40 -15.22
CA LEU A 133 7.74 3.08 -14.99
C LEU A 133 7.20 2.05 -15.98
N LYS A 134 5.90 2.07 -16.19
CA LYS A 134 5.20 1.11 -17.08
C LYS A 134 5.69 1.16 -18.52
N GLU A 135 6.17 2.29 -18.98
CA GLU A 135 6.77 2.42 -20.31
C GLU A 135 8.05 1.59 -20.47
N LYS A 136 8.71 1.26 -19.37
CA LYS A 136 10.00 0.54 -19.38
C LYS A 136 9.83 -0.95 -19.12
N LYS A 137 9.03 -1.33 -18.13
CA LYS A 137 8.81 -2.71 -17.69
C LYS A 137 7.40 -2.84 -17.08
N SER A 138 6.94 -4.06 -16.93
CA SER A 138 5.75 -4.37 -16.13
C SER A 138 5.87 -3.79 -14.71
N VAL A 139 4.76 -3.36 -14.14
CA VAL A 139 4.73 -2.77 -12.80
C VAL A 139 3.76 -3.53 -11.92
N ILE A 140 4.21 -3.89 -10.72
CA ILE A 140 3.38 -4.43 -9.66
C ILE A 140 3.36 -3.40 -8.54
N VAL A 141 2.19 -2.91 -8.19
CA VAL A 141 1.99 -1.97 -7.08
C VAL A 141 1.33 -2.70 -5.94
N CYS A 142 1.90 -2.64 -4.75
CA CYS A 142 1.23 -3.20 -3.57
C CYS A 142 1.27 -2.22 -2.41
N GLY A 143 0.27 -2.30 -1.58
CA GLY A 143 0.23 -1.52 -0.36
C GLY A 143 -1.16 -1.07 0.04
N ASP A 144 -1.17 -0.15 0.99
CA ASP A 144 -2.37 0.48 1.48
C ASP A 144 -2.68 1.71 0.62
N LEU A 145 -3.73 1.61 -0.21
CA LEU A 145 -4.15 2.69 -1.09
C LEU A 145 -5.22 3.59 -0.46
N ASN A 146 -5.58 3.32 0.79
CA ASN A 146 -6.52 4.14 1.57
C ASN A 146 -7.81 4.48 0.81
N VAL A 147 -8.31 3.54 0.02
CA VAL A 147 -9.57 3.68 -0.69
C VAL A 147 -10.23 2.33 -0.91
N ALA A 148 -11.52 2.23 -0.60
CA ALA A 148 -12.37 1.15 -1.08
C ALA A 148 -12.94 1.61 -2.42
N HIS A 149 -12.65 0.88 -3.51
CA HIS A 149 -12.95 1.37 -4.87
C HIS A 149 -14.44 1.38 -5.18
N LYS A 150 -15.12 0.26 -4.93
CA LYS A 150 -16.53 0.06 -5.26
C LYS A 150 -17.34 -0.22 -3.98
N GLU A 151 -18.66 -0.17 -4.11
CA GLU A 151 -19.55 -0.47 -2.98
C GLU A 151 -19.34 -1.88 -2.41
N ILE A 152 -18.95 -2.84 -3.25
CA ILE A 152 -18.62 -4.21 -2.83
C ILE A 152 -17.38 -4.26 -1.92
N ASP A 153 -16.56 -3.22 -1.91
CA ASP A 153 -15.27 -3.20 -1.22
C ASP A 153 -15.37 -2.75 0.23
N LEU A 154 -16.56 -2.43 0.73
CA LEU A 154 -16.76 -2.13 2.15
C LEU A 154 -18.17 -2.54 2.59
N LYS A 155 -18.32 -2.76 3.90
CA LYS A 155 -19.59 -3.26 4.48
C LYS A 155 -20.69 -2.19 4.42
N ASN A 156 -20.38 -0.93 4.68
CA ASN A 156 -21.36 0.14 4.84
C ASN A 156 -21.12 1.29 3.87
N PRO A 157 -21.35 1.10 2.55
CA PRO A 157 -21.01 2.13 1.57
C PRO A 157 -21.84 3.43 1.72
N LYS A 158 -23.13 3.30 2.03
CA LYS A 158 -24.00 4.48 2.09
C LYS A 158 -23.61 5.47 3.17
N THR A 159 -23.25 4.99 4.35
CA THR A 159 -22.89 5.84 5.49
C THR A 159 -21.48 6.40 5.39
N ASN A 160 -20.65 5.85 4.52
CA ASN A 160 -19.23 6.23 4.38
C ASN A 160 -18.94 7.08 3.15
N ARG A 161 -19.96 7.48 2.39
CA ARG A 161 -19.76 8.16 1.11
C ARG A 161 -18.97 9.47 1.21
N ARG A 162 -19.00 10.14 2.35
CA ARG A 162 -18.22 11.38 2.59
C ARG A 162 -17.16 11.20 3.67
N ASN A 163 -16.78 9.99 3.96
CA ASN A 163 -15.67 9.68 4.87
C ASN A 163 -14.39 9.33 4.11
N ALA A 164 -13.25 9.64 4.71
CA ALA A 164 -11.95 9.29 4.15
C ALA A 164 -11.91 7.80 3.78
N GLY A 165 -11.45 7.50 2.58
CA GLY A 165 -11.36 6.15 2.04
C GLY A 165 -12.54 5.74 1.15
N PHE A 166 -13.63 6.51 1.13
CA PHE A 166 -14.77 6.20 0.26
C PHE A 166 -15.44 7.43 -0.35
N THR A 167 -14.74 8.55 -0.42
CA THR A 167 -15.24 9.73 -1.11
C THR A 167 -15.33 9.49 -2.61
N ASP A 168 -16.24 10.18 -3.27
CA ASP A 168 -16.36 10.10 -4.73
C ASP A 168 -15.04 10.47 -5.43
N GLU A 169 -14.34 11.46 -4.88
CA GLU A 169 -13.05 11.93 -5.42
C GLU A 169 -11.96 10.85 -5.33
N GLU A 170 -11.82 10.19 -4.18
CA GLU A 170 -10.84 9.13 -3.99
C GLU A 170 -11.14 7.93 -4.89
N ARG A 171 -12.40 7.53 -4.96
CA ARG A 171 -12.85 6.43 -5.83
C ARG A 171 -12.61 6.74 -7.31
N ALA A 172 -12.86 7.99 -7.72
CA ALA A 172 -12.61 8.43 -9.09
C ALA A 172 -11.13 8.35 -9.46
N LYS A 173 -10.23 8.71 -8.53
CA LYS A 173 -8.78 8.58 -8.76
C LYS A 173 -8.35 7.11 -8.91
N MET A 174 -8.93 6.19 -8.14
CA MET A 174 -8.68 4.76 -8.33
C MET A 174 -9.16 4.28 -9.70
N THR A 175 -10.33 4.72 -10.13
CA THR A 175 -10.84 4.41 -11.47
C THR A 175 -9.90 4.92 -12.56
N THR A 176 -9.42 6.16 -12.44
CA THR A 176 -8.49 6.75 -13.39
C THR A 176 -7.16 5.99 -13.42
N LEU A 177 -6.65 5.60 -12.26
CA LEU A 177 -5.43 4.80 -12.17
C LEU A 177 -5.58 3.47 -12.91
N GLN A 178 -6.68 2.76 -12.69
CA GLN A 178 -6.93 1.48 -13.37
C GLN A 178 -7.12 1.68 -14.87
N GLN A 179 -7.84 2.70 -15.29
CA GLN A 179 -8.03 3.01 -16.71
C GLN A 179 -6.72 3.37 -17.41
N SER A 180 -5.72 3.81 -16.69
CA SER A 180 -4.39 4.09 -17.24
C SER A 180 -3.57 2.82 -17.52
N GLY A 181 -4.10 1.63 -17.21
CA GLY A 181 -3.47 0.35 -17.55
C GLY A 181 -3.05 -0.49 -16.35
N PHE A 182 -3.76 -0.37 -15.23
CA PHE A 182 -3.53 -1.19 -14.04
C PHE A 182 -4.77 -1.99 -13.69
N ILE A 183 -4.56 -3.24 -13.29
CA ILE A 183 -5.63 -4.18 -12.96
C ILE A 183 -5.59 -4.45 -11.44
N ASP A 184 -6.74 -4.31 -10.79
CA ASP A 184 -6.95 -4.78 -9.42
C ASP A 184 -6.98 -6.31 -9.45
N SER A 185 -5.88 -6.95 -9.06
CA SER A 185 -5.69 -8.38 -9.23
C SER A 185 -6.73 -9.21 -8.47
N PHE A 186 -7.10 -8.79 -7.27
CA PHE A 186 -8.13 -9.51 -6.49
C PHE A 186 -9.47 -9.44 -7.20
N ARG A 187 -9.90 -8.25 -7.62
CA ARG A 187 -11.21 -8.07 -8.25
C ARG A 187 -11.26 -8.69 -9.65
N TYR A 188 -10.13 -8.78 -10.31
CA TYR A 188 -10.01 -9.51 -11.58
C TYR A 188 -10.28 -11.00 -11.39
N LEU A 189 -9.71 -11.60 -10.34
CA LEU A 189 -9.88 -13.04 -10.05
C LEU A 189 -11.24 -13.34 -9.42
N TYR A 190 -11.78 -12.42 -8.64
CA TYR A 190 -13.01 -12.59 -7.87
C TYR A 190 -13.94 -11.39 -8.06
N PRO A 191 -14.52 -11.23 -9.28
CA PRO A 191 -15.22 -9.99 -9.65
C PRO A 191 -16.48 -9.70 -8.82
N GLU A 192 -17.08 -10.74 -8.22
CA GLU A 192 -18.33 -10.58 -7.49
C GLU A 192 -18.27 -11.05 -6.03
N GLN A 193 -17.08 -11.36 -5.55
CA GLN A 193 -16.93 -11.86 -4.17
C GLN A 193 -17.09 -10.73 -3.15
N GLU A 194 -18.12 -10.85 -2.33
CA GLU A 194 -18.44 -9.94 -1.24
C GLU A 194 -17.74 -10.33 0.07
N GLY A 195 -17.68 -9.40 0.99
CA GLY A 195 -17.28 -9.67 2.37
C GLY A 195 -15.79 -9.93 2.58
N ILE A 196 -14.95 -9.63 1.60
CA ILE A 196 -13.50 -9.77 1.70
C ILE A 196 -12.89 -8.39 1.89
N TYR A 197 -12.30 -8.19 3.05
CA TYR A 197 -11.75 -6.91 3.48
C TYR A 197 -10.33 -7.06 3.99
N SER A 198 -9.59 -5.97 4.04
CA SER A 198 -8.21 -5.93 4.52
C SER A 198 -8.03 -5.07 5.77
N TRP A 199 -9.03 -4.30 6.13
CA TRP A 199 -8.97 -3.41 7.29
C TRP A 199 -10.31 -3.32 7.99
N TRP A 200 -10.28 -3.23 9.34
CA TRP A 200 -11.45 -3.04 10.20
C TRP A 200 -11.11 -1.99 11.24
N SER A 201 -12.07 -1.10 11.54
CA SER A 201 -11.91 -0.18 12.65
C SER A 201 -11.76 -0.94 13.98
N TYR A 202 -11.03 -0.38 14.92
CA TYR A 202 -10.97 -0.91 16.29
C TYR A 202 -12.25 -0.63 17.08
N ARG A 203 -13.16 0.20 16.54
CA ARG A 203 -14.40 0.60 17.20
C ARG A 203 -15.54 -0.34 16.85
N PHE A 204 -16.52 -0.43 17.74
CA PHE A 204 -17.81 -1.09 17.51
C PHE A 204 -17.70 -2.58 17.13
N LYS A 205 -16.67 -3.26 17.57
CA LYS A 205 -16.43 -4.69 17.24
C LYS A 205 -16.49 -4.94 15.74
N ALA A 206 -15.94 -4.03 14.95
CA ALA A 206 -16.03 -4.08 13.49
C ALA A 206 -15.50 -5.39 12.90
N ARG A 207 -14.40 -5.93 13.44
CA ARG A 207 -13.82 -7.17 12.93
C ARG A 207 -14.71 -8.39 13.22
N GLU A 208 -15.29 -8.47 14.41
CA GLU A 208 -16.24 -9.54 14.76
C GLU A 208 -17.45 -9.53 13.85
N LYS A 209 -17.95 -8.34 13.51
CA LYS A 209 -19.11 -8.15 12.63
C LYS A 209 -18.74 -8.20 11.14
N ASN A 210 -17.48 -8.34 10.83
CA ASN A 210 -16.93 -8.20 9.48
C ASN A 210 -17.37 -6.89 8.80
N ALA A 211 -17.41 -5.81 9.57
CA ALA A 211 -17.70 -4.46 9.06
C ALA A 211 -16.40 -3.81 8.57
N GLY A 212 -15.85 -4.34 7.51
CA GLY A 212 -14.53 -4.00 7.03
C GLY A 212 -14.50 -3.22 5.73
N TRP A 213 -13.28 -2.94 5.31
CA TRP A 213 -12.94 -2.20 4.09
C TRP A 213 -11.82 -2.94 3.37
N ARG A 214 -11.90 -3.03 2.05
CA ARG A 214 -10.79 -3.52 1.23
C ARG A 214 -10.03 -2.30 0.70
N ILE A 215 -8.91 -1.98 1.33
CA ILE A 215 -8.09 -0.80 1.03
C ILE A 215 -6.65 -1.14 0.69
N ASP A 216 -6.25 -2.40 0.85
CA ASP A 216 -4.94 -2.89 0.47
C ASP A 216 -5.04 -3.67 -0.84
N TYR A 217 -4.11 -3.43 -1.76
CA TYR A 217 -4.20 -3.93 -3.12
C TYR A 217 -2.88 -4.48 -3.63
N PHE A 218 -3.00 -5.39 -4.59
CA PHE A 218 -1.98 -5.66 -5.59
C PHE A 218 -2.54 -5.23 -6.94
N LEU A 219 -2.03 -4.12 -7.47
CA LEU A 219 -2.35 -3.66 -8.82
C LEU A 219 -1.24 -4.11 -9.75
N VAL A 220 -1.61 -4.62 -10.92
CA VAL A 220 -0.65 -5.17 -11.87
C VAL A 220 -0.87 -4.47 -13.21
N SER A 221 0.22 -4.06 -13.87
CA SER A 221 0.10 -3.53 -15.22
C SER A 221 -0.48 -4.59 -16.16
N GLU A 222 -1.28 -4.15 -17.15
CA GLU A 222 -2.05 -5.06 -18.01
C GLU A 222 -1.18 -6.09 -18.73
N ASP A 223 0.04 -5.71 -19.08
CA ASP A 223 0.98 -6.59 -19.79
C ASP A 223 1.53 -7.73 -18.93
N ALA A 224 1.33 -7.69 -17.62
CA ALA A 224 1.84 -8.69 -16.68
C ALA A 224 0.79 -9.71 -16.23
N ILE A 225 -0.46 -9.60 -16.70
CA ILE A 225 -1.54 -10.47 -16.24
C ILE A 225 -1.79 -11.65 -17.17
#